data_35d091f3f106381a73acf18fbf69a3b9
#
_entry.id   35d091f3f106381a73acf18fbf69a3b9
#
_cell.length_a   1.000
_cell.length_b   1.000
_cell.length_c   1.000
_cell.angle_alpha   90.00
_cell.angle_beta   90.00
_cell.angle_gamma   90.00
#
_symmetry.space_group_name_H-M   'P 1'
#
loop_
_entity.id
_entity.type
_entity.pdbx_description
1 polymer ?
#
loop_
_entity_poly.entity_id
_entity_poly.type
_entity_poly.pdbx_seq_one_letter_code
_entity_poly.pdbx_strand_id
1 'polypeptide(L)'
;HKIIENNVFLTMHLIEAIRQYKNIRRLIFCSSISAYGDINVSNTNESSKFSPTNVYGSTKASCDLILESYYKNYNLDIISLRFSTIYGYGRITSCFINDMIKSSSEKKRLNLPFKRDLQWPYIYVSDVVTSIYKCLFYKNSHRYSYNVGGPDFPSYRQILNLISLEFSK
;
A
#
# COMPACT_ATOMS: atom_id res chain seq x y z
N HIS A 1 -12.70 12.95 -10.98
CA HIS A 1 -11.90 12.66 -12.19
C HIS A 1 -10.40 12.58 -11.89
N LYS A 2 -9.80 13.53 -11.14
CA LYS A 2 -8.34 13.56 -10.88
C LYS A 2 -7.72 12.25 -10.38
N ILE A 3 -8.41 11.48 -9.54
CA ILE A 3 -7.86 10.22 -9.02
C ILE A 3 -7.77 9.15 -10.13
N ILE A 4 -8.73 9.12 -11.06
CA ILE A 4 -8.71 8.21 -12.20
C ILE A 4 -7.60 8.64 -13.18
N GLU A 5 -7.51 9.91 -13.48
CA GLU A 5 -6.49 10.47 -14.36
C GLU A 5 -5.09 10.19 -13.84
N ASN A 6 -4.84 10.50 -12.56
CA ASN A 6 -3.52 10.34 -11.94
C ASN A 6 -3.13 8.88 -11.67
N ASN A 7 -4.08 7.96 -11.52
CA ASN A 7 -3.77 6.56 -11.30
C ASN A 7 -3.89 5.75 -12.59
N VAL A 8 -5.08 5.71 -13.21
CA VAL A 8 -5.33 4.78 -14.31
C VAL A 8 -4.70 5.29 -15.61
N PHE A 9 -5.05 6.51 -16.05
CA PHE A 9 -4.56 7.01 -17.33
C PHE A 9 -3.04 7.20 -17.34
N LEU A 10 -2.47 7.75 -16.25
CA LEU A 10 -1.04 7.89 -16.13
C LEU A 10 -0.33 6.52 -16.18
N THR A 11 -0.86 5.51 -15.51
CA THR A 11 -0.30 4.14 -15.55
C THR A 11 -0.38 3.54 -16.95
N MET A 12 -1.50 3.73 -17.66
CA MET A 12 -1.67 3.25 -19.04
C MET A 12 -0.67 3.91 -20.00
N HIS A 13 -0.53 5.23 -19.93
CA HIS A 13 0.45 5.93 -20.77
C HIS A 13 1.89 5.52 -20.46
N LEU A 14 2.21 5.34 -19.16
CA LEU A 14 3.53 4.90 -18.75
C LEU A 14 3.86 3.50 -19.26
N ILE A 15 2.94 2.54 -19.10
CA ILE A 15 3.22 1.15 -19.51
C ILE A 15 3.32 1.02 -21.03
N GLU A 16 2.52 1.78 -21.80
CA GLU A 16 2.67 1.83 -23.26
C GLU A 16 4.02 2.42 -23.69
N ALA A 17 4.48 3.49 -23.03
CA ALA A 17 5.82 4.02 -23.26
C ALA A 17 6.89 2.98 -22.94
N ILE A 18 6.80 2.28 -21.80
CA ILE A 18 7.74 1.23 -21.40
C ILE A 18 7.76 0.10 -22.43
N ARG A 19 6.60 -0.32 -22.94
CA ARG A 19 6.49 -1.35 -23.96
C ARG A 19 7.22 -1.00 -25.26
N GLN A 20 7.24 0.28 -25.60
CA GLN A 20 7.95 0.79 -26.79
C GLN A 20 9.46 0.96 -26.56
N TYR A 21 9.87 1.34 -25.35
CA TYR A 21 11.28 1.59 -24.99
C TYR A 21 11.93 0.37 -24.36
N LYS A 22 12.66 -0.42 -25.14
CA LYS A 22 13.31 -1.68 -24.72
C LYS A 22 14.40 -1.53 -23.64
N ASN A 23 14.79 -0.31 -23.28
CA ASN A 23 15.88 -0.05 -22.33
C ASN A 23 15.45 -0.04 -20.85
N ILE A 24 14.16 -0.16 -20.57
CA ILE A 24 13.65 -0.21 -19.20
C ILE A 24 13.69 -1.66 -18.72
N ARG A 25 14.49 -1.93 -17.68
CA ARG A 25 14.72 -3.30 -17.19
C ARG A 25 13.56 -3.81 -16.34
N ARG A 26 12.99 -2.93 -15.49
CA ARG A 26 11.95 -3.32 -14.53
C ARG A 26 11.05 -2.15 -14.17
N LEU A 27 9.76 -2.40 -14.02
CA LEU A 27 8.77 -1.49 -13.45
C LEU A 27 8.34 -2.00 -12.07
N ILE A 28 8.46 -1.15 -11.04
CA ILE A 28 7.85 -1.40 -9.74
C ILE A 28 6.58 -0.54 -9.62
N PHE A 29 5.45 -1.18 -9.49
CA PHE A 29 4.17 -0.51 -9.29
C PHE A 29 3.79 -0.49 -7.81
N CYS A 30 3.68 0.70 -7.23
CA CYS A 30 3.20 0.87 -5.86
C CYS A 30 1.67 0.78 -5.83
N SER A 31 1.17 -0.43 -5.64
CA SER A 31 -0.25 -0.73 -5.47
C SER A 31 -0.67 -0.62 -3.99
N SER A 32 -1.85 -1.12 -3.65
CA SER A 32 -2.41 -1.04 -2.30
C SER A 32 -3.28 -2.25 -1.99
N ILE A 33 -3.29 -2.69 -0.73
CA ILE A 33 -4.25 -3.68 -0.23
C ILE A 33 -5.70 -3.21 -0.35
N SER A 34 -5.95 -1.90 -0.50
CA SER A 34 -7.29 -1.37 -0.77
C SER A 34 -7.91 -1.90 -2.06
N ALA A 35 -7.12 -2.47 -2.97
CA ALA A 35 -7.60 -3.18 -4.16
C ALA A 35 -8.43 -4.42 -3.81
N TYR A 36 -8.16 -5.05 -2.67
CA TYR A 36 -8.94 -6.21 -2.20
C TYR A 36 -10.29 -5.83 -1.59
N GLY A 37 -10.48 -4.56 -1.18
CA GLY A 37 -11.68 -4.10 -0.49
C GLY A 37 -11.64 -4.37 1.02
N ASP A 38 -12.79 -4.70 1.60
CA ASP A 38 -12.90 -5.04 3.02
C ASP A 38 -12.35 -6.45 3.25
N ILE A 39 -11.06 -6.48 3.58
CA ILE A 39 -10.31 -7.72 3.73
C ILE A 39 -10.45 -8.31 5.13
N ASN A 40 -10.65 -9.63 5.20
CA ASN A 40 -10.23 -10.37 6.37
C ASN A 40 -8.72 -10.60 6.26
N VAL A 41 -7.97 -9.80 7.00
CA VAL A 41 -6.50 -9.70 6.89
C VAL A 41 -5.80 -11.06 7.03
N SER A 42 -6.36 -11.95 7.86
CA SER A 42 -5.78 -13.28 8.10
C SER A 42 -5.84 -14.23 6.89
N ASN A 43 -6.74 -13.96 5.93
CA ASN A 43 -7.01 -14.89 4.83
C ASN A 43 -6.73 -14.27 3.44
N THR A 44 -6.21 -13.04 3.38
CA THR A 44 -5.95 -12.36 2.11
C THR A 44 -4.52 -12.61 1.65
N ASN A 45 -4.37 -13.13 0.44
CA ASN A 45 -3.08 -13.36 -0.22
C ASN A 45 -3.08 -12.76 -1.64
N GLU A 46 -1.97 -12.88 -2.35
CA GLU A 46 -1.80 -12.29 -3.67
C GLU A 46 -2.74 -12.85 -4.74
N SER A 47 -3.28 -14.06 -4.55
CA SER A 47 -4.28 -14.68 -5.43
C SER A 47 -5.74 -14.32 -5.09
N SER A 48 -5.96 -13.57 -4.00
CA SER A 48 -7.30 -13.13 -3.60
C SER A 48 -7.91 -12.20 -4.64
N LYS A 49 -9.21 -12.34 -4.88
CA LYS A 49 -9.95 -11.51 -5.84
C LYS A 49 -10.01 -10.06 -5.37
N PHE A 50 -9.88 -9.13 -6.31
CA PHE A 50 -10.14 -7.72 -6.06
C PHE A 50 -11.64 -7.46 -5.90
N SER A 51 -12.00 -6.75 -4.84
CA SER A 51 -13.37 -6.32 -4.53
C SER A 51 -13.35 -4.96 -3.83
N PRO A 52 -12.76 -3.93 -4.46
CA PRO A 52 -12.56 -2.63 -3.82
C PRO A 52 -13.88 -1.96 -3.45
N THR A 53 -13.93 -1.34 -2.27
CA THR A 53 -15.12 -0.67 -1.73
C THR A 53 -15.07 0.86 -1.88
N ASN A 54 -14.00 1.39 -2.46
CA ASN A 54 -13.84 2.81 -2.70
C ASN A 54 -13.11 3.10 -4.02
N VAL A 55 -13.23 4.34 -4.52
CA VAL A 55 -12.67 4.74 -5.82
C VAL A 55 -11.16 4.58 -5.89
N TYR A 56 -10.44 4.88 -4.81
CA TYR A 56 -8.98 4.68 -4.76
C TYR A 56 -8.59 3.21 -4.93
N GLY A 57 -9.21 2.33 -4.17
CA GLY A 57 -9.01 0.88 -4.29
C GLY A 57 -9.35 0.38 -5.69
N SER A 58 -10.45 0.87 -6.28
CA SER A 58 -10.85 0.55 -7.65
C SER A 58 -9.79 0.96 -8.68
N THR A 59 -9.21 2.16 -8.53
CA THR A 59 -8.14 2.59 -9.45
C THR A 59 -6.88 1.75 -9.30
N LYS A 60 -6.51 1.35 -8.06
CA LYS A 60 -5.35 0.47 -7.84
C LYS A 60 -5.58 -0.94 -8.37
N ALA A 61 -6.77 -1.52 -8.17
CA ALA A 61 -7.15 -2.81 -8.74
C ALA A 61 -7.13 -2.79 -10.28
N SER A 62 -7.68 -1.74 -10.90
CA SER A 62 -7.65 -1.58 -12.36
C SER A 62 -6.22 -1.51 -12.90
N CYS A 63 -5.34 -0.73 -12.26
CA CYS A 63 -3.94 -0.66 -12.66
C CYS A 63 -3.23 -2.02 -12.49
N ASP A 64 -3.47 -2.74 -11.39
CA ASP A 64 -2.92 -4.07 -11.17
C ASP A 64 -3.31 -5.03 -12.30
N LEU A 65 -4.59 -5.09 -12.65
CA LEU A 65 -5.09 -5.97 -13.72
C LEU A 65 -4.51 -5.61 -15.10
N ILE A 66 -4.43 -4.32 -15.41
CA ILE A 66 -3.82 -3.84 -16.66
C ILE A 66 -2.35 -4.25 -16.71
N LEU A 67 -1.58 -3.93 -15.67
CA LEU A 67 -0.15 -4.23 -15.61
C LEU A 67 0.14 -5.74 -15.62
N GLU A 68 -0.69 -6.54 -14.96
CA GLU A 68 -0.59 -8.01 -15.00
C GLU A 68 -0.80 -8.54 -16.42
N SER A 69 -1.72 -7.94 -17.18
CA SER A 69 -1.93 -8.30 -18.60
C SER A 69 -0.70 -7.96 -19.44
N TYR A 70 -0.05 -6.82 -19.21
CA TYR A 70 1.19 -6.46 -19.88
C TYR A 70 2.36 -7.38 -19.50
N TYR A 71 2.48 -7.71 -18.21
CA TYR A 71 3.46 -8.70 -17.73
C TYR A 71 3.32 -10.04 -18.46
N LYS A 72 2.09 -10.55 -18.59
CA LYS A 72 1.81 -11.86 -19.21
C LYS A 72 1.96 -11.87 -20.74
N ASN A 73 1.54 -10.80 -21.42
CA ASN A 73 1.42 -10.81 -22.88
C ASN A 73 2.64 -10.19 -23.59
N TYR A 74 3.38 -9.30 -22.92
CA TYR A 74 4.51 -8.59 -23.53
C TYR A 74 5.86 -8.93 -22.90
N ASN A 75 5.89 -9.88 -21.96
CA ASN A 75 7.11 -10.29 -21.26
C ASN A 75 7.87 -9.09 -20.61
N LEU A 76 7.12 -8.13 -20.08
CA LEU A 76 7.69 -6.99 -19.37
C LEU A 76 7.96 -7.38 -17.92
N ASP A 77 9.14 -7.01 -17.40
CA ASP A 77 9.49 -7.24 -16.01
C ASP A 77 8.79 -6.22 -15.10
N ILE A 78 7.61 -6.61 -14.59
CA ILE A 78 6.76 -5.79 -13.75
C ILE A 78 6.56 -6.47 -12.40
N ILE A 79 6.73 -5.71 -11.32
CA ILE A 79 6.40 -6.16 -9.97
C ILE A 79 5.39 -5.17 -9.36
N SER A 80 4.25 -5.70 -8.92
CA SER A 80 3.25 -4.94 -8.16
C SER A 80 3.45 -5.17 -6.66
N LEU A 81 3.67 -4.10 -5.91
CA LEU A 81 3.78 -4.12 -4.44
C LEU A 81 2.49 -3.54 -3.84
N ARG A 82 1.65 -4.41 -3.27
CA ARG A 82 0.37 -4.04 -2.64
C ARG A 82 0.62 -3.68 -1.19
N PHE A 83 0.90 -2.40 -0.96
CA PHE A 83 1.22 -1.91 0.37
C PHE A 83 0.00 -1.84 1.28
N SER A 84 0.22 -2.19 2.55
CA SER A 84 -0.67 -1.90 3.65
C SER A 84 -0.64 -0.40 4.01
N THR A 85 -1.25 0.00 5.12
CA THR A 85 -1.27 1.41 5.53
C THR A 85 0.13 1.86 5.91
N ILE A 86 0.74 2.67 5.04
CA ILE A 86 2.07 3.24 5.26
C ILE A 86 1.96 4.35 6.31
N TYR A 87 2.83 4.35 7.31
CA TYR A 87 2.97 5.42 8.29
C TYR A 87 4.42 5.88 8.43
N GLY A 88 4.63 7.03 9.04
CA GLY A 88 5.96 7.55 9.29
C GLY A 88 6.09 9.04 9.08
N TYR A 89 7.30 9.54 9.31
CA TYR A 89 7.61 10.96 9.17
C TYR A 89 7.41 11.43 7.71
N GLY A 90 6.92 12.64 7.54
CA GLY A 90 6.71 13.25 6.22
C GLY A 90 5.38 12.89 5.55
N ARG A 91 4.55 12.02 6.12
CA ARG A 91 3.23 11.75 5.58
C ARG A 91 2.31 12.98 5.70
N ILE A 92 1.82 13.48 4.57
CA ILE A 92 0.94 14.67 4.50
C ILE A 92 -0.55 14.34 4.54
N THR A 93 -0.93 13.09 4.20
CA THR A 93 -2.32 12.65 4.27
C THR A 93 -2.65 12.11 5.66
N SER A 94 -3.90 12.27 6.11
CA SER A 94 -4.36 11.72 7.39
C SER A 94 -4.02 10.23 7.51
N CYS A 95 -3.50 9.86 8.66
CA CYS A 95 -3.21 8.47 9.02
C CYS A 95 -3.40 8.33 10.52
N PHE A 96 -4.16 7.34 10.93
CA PHE A 96 -4.52 7.11 12.33
C PHE A 96 -3.30 7.16 13.27
N ILE A 97 -2.21 6.48 12.94
CA ILE A 97 -0.98 6.48 13.78
C ILE A 97 -0.39 7.90 13.87
N ASN A 98 -0.23 8.60 12.75
CA ASN A 98 0.32 9.94 12.75
C ASN A 98 -0.56 10.92 13.53
N ASP A 99 -1.89 10.80 13.37
CA ASP A 99 -2.86 11.64 14.06
C ASP A 99 -2.84 11.39 15.59
N MET A 100 -2.66 10.13 15.99
CA MET A 100 -2.49 9.76 17.40
C MET A 100 -1.20 10.33 18.00
N ILE A 101 -0.06 10.16 17.33
CA ILE A 101 1.23 10.70 17.78
C ILE A 101 1.13 12.22 17.94
N LYS A 102 0.58 12.91 16.94
CA LYS A 102 0.39 14.34 16.97
C LYS A 102 -0.50 14.79 18.14
N SER A 103 -1.65 14.14 18.31
CA SER A 103 -2.59 14.46 19.40
C SER A 103 -1.97 14.22 20.78
N SER A 104 -1.21 13.15 20.94
CA SER A 104 -0.50 12.85 22.17
C SER A 104 0.58 13.90 22.48
N SER A 105 1.37 14.29 21.48
CA SER A 105 2.41 15.33 21.63
C SER A 105 1.82 16.70 21.98
N GLU A 106 0.64 17.02 21.45
CA GLU A 106 -0.06 18.28 21.71
C GLU A 106 -0.97 18.21 22.95
N LYS A 107 -0.99 17.10 23.69
CA LYS A 107 -1.87 16.82 24.84
C LYS A 107 -3.36 17.03 24.51
N LYS A 108 -3.75 16.79 23.28
CA LYS A 108 -5.13 16.91 22.80
C LYS A 108 -5.87 15.58 22.94
N ARG A 109 -7.16 15.66 23.19
CA ARG A 109 -8.04 14.49 23.17
C ARG A 109 -8.18 13.98 21.75
N LEU A 110 -7.84 12.71 21.51
CA LEU A 110 -8.08 12.05 20.25
C LEU A 110 -9.49 11.42 20.27
N ASN A 111 -10.35 11.83 19.36
CA ASN A 111 -11.60 11.11 19.11
C ASN A 111 -11.29 9.91 18.21
N LEU A 112 -11.41 8.70 18.75
CA LEU A 112 -11.27 7.49 17.95
C LEU A 112 -12.45 7.39 16.96
N PRO A 113 -12.22 7.39 15.65
CA PRO A 113 -13.29 7.39 14.65
C PRO A 113 -14.02 6.05 14.55
N PHE A 114 -13.63 5.07 15.34
CA PHE A 114 -14.09 3.69 15.20
C PHE A 114 -14.86 3.20 16.44
N LYS A 115 -16.02 2.60 16.18
CA LYS A 115 -16.84 1.94 17.21
C LYS A 115 -16.29 0.56 17.59
N ARG A 116 -15.35 -0.01 16.84
CA ARG A 116 -14.78 -1.33 17.04
C ARG A 116 -13.26 -1.26 17.06
N ASP A 117 -12.63 -2.09 17.88
CA ASP A 117 -11.18 -2.23 17.95
C ASP A 117 -10.72 -3.16 16.82
N LEU A 118 -10.48 -2.58 15.64
CA LEU A 118 -10.09 -3.32 14.47
C LEU A 118 -8.58 -3.53 14.42
N GLN A 119 -8.17 -4.73 14.06
CA GLN A 119 -6.79 -5.03 13.72
C GLN A 119 -6.52 -4.63 12.27
N TRP A 120 -5.38 -3.98 12.02
CA TRP A 120 -5.04 -3.50 10.70
C TRP A 120 -3.53 -3.61 10.43
N PRO A 121 -3.12 -4.01 9.22
CA PRO A 121 -1.71 -4.04 8.87
C PRO A 121 -1.19 -2.63 8.63
N TYR A 122 -0.06 -2.32 9.27
CA TYR A 122 0.68 -1.09 9.06
C TYR A 122 2.09 -1.43 8.59
N ILE A 123 2.70 -0.51 7.86
CA ILE A 123 4.10 -0.61 7.44
C ILE A 123 4.79 0.73 7.61
N TYR A 124 5.98 0.73 8.19
CA TYR A 124 6.76 1.96 8.32
C TYR A 124 7.40 2.35 6.99
N VAL A 125 7.51 3.65 6.73
CA VAL A 125 7.98 4.17 5.44
C VAL A 125 9.37 3.66 5.03
N SER A 126 10.30 3.44 5.99
CA SER A 126 11.62 2.88 5.66
C SER A 126 11.55 1.44 5.12
N ASP A 127 10.58 0.65 5.61
CA ASP A 127 10.39 -0.73 5.15
C ASP A 127 9.77 -0.76 3.75
N VAL A 128 8.91 0.22 3.45
CA VAL A 128 8.41 0.45 2.08
C VAL A 128 9.57 0.72 1.12
N VAL A 129 10.45 1.68 1.47
CA VAL A 129 11.63 2.02 0.66
C VAL A 129 12.54 0.81 0.48
N THR A 130 12.79 0.07 1.58
CA THR A 130 13.60 -1.16 1.55
C THR A 130 12.98 -2.22 0.62
N SER A 131 11.65 -2.38 0.67
CA SER A 131 10.94 -3.34 -0.18
C SER A 131 11.07 -2.98 -1.67
N ILE A 132 10.88 -1.70 -2.01
CA ILE A 132 11.05 -1.20 -3.38
C ILE A 132 12.50 -1.43 -3.85
N TYR A 133 13.48 -1.04 -3.02
CA TYR A 133 14.89 -1.21 -3.35
C TYR A 133 15.26 -2.67 -3.60
N LYS A 134 14.85 -3.58 -2.69
CA LYS A 134 15.07 -5.01 -2.87
C LYS A 134 14.45 -5.53 -4.17
N CYS A 135 13.23 -5.15 -4.48
CA CYS A 135 12.55 -5.58 -5.71
C CYS A 135 13.21 -5.04 -6.98
N LEU A 136 13.82 -3.84 -6.95
CA LEU A 136 14.54 -3.30 -8.10
C LEU A 136 15.76 -4.15 -8.48
N PHE A 137 16.45 -4.73 -7.50
CA PHE A 137 17.71 -5.44 -7.71
C PHE A 137 17.59 -6.97 -7.57
N TYR A 138 16.44 -7.48 -7.14
CA TYR A 138 16.23 -8.92 -6.97
C TYR A 138 16.08 -9.62 -8.32
N LYS A 139 17.03 -10.48 -8.66
CA LYS A 139 17.12 -11.10 -9.99
C LYS A 139 16.12 -12.24 -10.22
N ASN A 140 15.58 -12.85 -9.16
CA ASN A 140 14.78 -14.09 -9.23
C ASN A 140 13.30 -13.85 -8.85
N SER A 141 12.74 -12.68 -9.13
CA SER A 141 11.32 -12.44 -8.91
C SER A 141 10.50 -13.24 -9.95
N HIS A 142 9.96 -14.37 -9.53
CA HIS A 142 9.08 -15.19 -10.37
C HIS A 142 7.59 -14.85 -10.22
N ARG A 143 7.27 -13.83 -9.43
CA ARG A 143 5.89 -13.43 -9.15
C ARG A 143 5.66 -12.00 -9.58
N TYR A 144 4.50 -11.79 -10.19
CA TYR A 144 4.03 -10.47 -10.58
C TYR A 144 3.73 -9.56 -9.37
N SER A 145 3.19 -10.10 -8.28
CA SER A 145 2.73 -9.27 -7.15
C SER A 145 3.13 -9.81 -5.78
N TYR A 146 3.24 -8.88 -4.83
CA TYR A 146 3.52 -9.14 -3.42
C TYR A 146 2.66 -8.24 -2.53
N ASN A 147 2.07 -8.82 -1.48
CA ASN A 147 1.50 -8.04 -0.39
C ASN A 147 2.64 -7.60 0.54
N VAL A 148 2.69 -6.31 0.86
CA VAL A 148 3.77 -5.73 1.65
C VAL A 148 3.17 -5.00 2.85
N GLY A 149 3.33 -5.58 4.03
CA GLY A 149 2.86 -5.07 5.31
C GLY A 149 3.84 -5.36 6.42
N GLY A 150 3.59 -4.80 7.60
CA GLY A 150 4.31 -5.20 8.81
C GLY A 150 3.95 -6.62 9.21
N PRO A 151 4.78 -7.25 10.07
CA PRO A 151 4.55 -8.63 10.53
C PRO A 151 3.35 -8.76 11.46
N ASP A 152 2.92 -7.65 12.07
CA ASP A 152 1.89 -7.62 13.08
C ASP A 152 0.63 -6.92 12.58
N PHE A 153 -0.50 -7.28 13.19
CA PHE A 153 -1.80 -6.66 12.95
C PHE A 153 -2.31 -6.03 14.25
N PRO A 154 -1.68 -4.93 14.72
CA PRO A 154 -2.08 -4.32 15.97
C PRO A 154 -3.48 -3.73 15.88
N SER A 155 -4.25 -3.86 16.96
CA SER A 155 -5.49 -3.15 17.12
C SER A 155 -5.24 -1.67 17.42
N TYR A 156 -6.25 -0.83 17.17
CA TYR A 156 -6.16 0.60 17.52
C TYR A 156 -5.86 0.82 19.00
N ARG A 157 -6.40 0.00 19.88
CA ARG A 157 -6.16 0.07 21.33
C ARG A 157 -4.72 -0.29 21.69
N GLN A 158 -4.13 -1.29 21.02
CA GLN A 158 -2.73 -1.65 21.22
C GLN A 158 -1.80 -0.50 20.78
N ILE A 159 -2.08 0.12 19.62
CA ILE A 159 -1.30 1.28 19.15
C ILE A 159 -1.44 2.45 20.12
N LEU A 160 -2.65 2.75 20.60
CA LEU A 160 -2.90 3.82 21.56
C LEU A 160 -2.10 3.60 22.85
N ASN A 161 -2.11 2.38 23.38
CA ASN A 161 -1.36 2.03 24.59
C ASN A 161 0.15 2.26 24.41
N LEU A 162 0.72 1.83 23.29
CA LEU A 162 2.14 2.04 22.98
C LEU A 162 2.49 3.54 22.93
N ILE A 163 1.67 4.33 22.24
CA ILE A 163 1.87 5.78 22.12
C ILE A 163 1.73 6.44 23.52
N SER A 164 0.72 6.06 24.29
CA SER A 164 0.49 6.63 25.63
C SER A 164 1.66 6.35 26.58
N LEU A 165 2.22 5.14 26.55
CA LEU A 165 3.41 4.78 27.35
C LEU A 165 4.62 5.63 27.00
N GLU A 166 4.80 5.98 25.74
CA GLU A 166 5.94 6.79 25.29
C GLU A 166 5.80 8.28 25.69
N PHE A 167 4.60 8.83 25.61
CA PHE A 167 4.33 10.22 25.96
C PHE A 167 4.00 10.46 27.45
N SER A 168 3.95 9.41 28.27
CA SER A 168 3.75 9.50 29.74
C SER A 168 5.08 9.61 30.51
N LYS A 169 6.21 9.50 29.82
CA LYS A 169 7.56 9.70 30.37
C LYS A 169 7.94 11.17 30.30
#